data_ebb067eb8bb1cc0b42d2bb2788a9e8ed
#
_entry.id   ebb067eb8bb1cc0b42d2bb2788a9e8ed
#
_cell.length_a   1.000
_cell.length_b   1.000
_cell.length_c   1.000
_cell.angle_alpha   90.00
_cell.angle_beta   90.00
_cell.angle_gamma   90.00
#
_symmetry.space_group_name_H-M   'P 1'
#
loop_
_entity.id
_entity.type
_entity.pdbx_description
1 polymer ?
#
loop_
_entity_poly.entity_id
_entity_poly.type
_entity_poly.pdbx_seq_one_letter_code
_entity_poly.pdbx_strand_id
1 'polypeptide(L)'
;GEGFFDIHLHTCFPRLPNITRSNGTYYPSPEVLIQMMNSAGIAKAVVLSTLSPECRYTIVTPEETLQICNKYPDRLVPFCNFDPRYLTNSTKANFLPLLTAYKEAGFKGVGEYIPNIYLDDPLNMNFFGQVEEAGLPLTFHLAPQTGGYYGCVDDPGLPRLEKVLKSFPKLIFLGHSQVFWSEIGILKNPDERKGYPRGPIGREGRVVELMRKYPNLHGDLSAGSGFNAISRDPEFGYR
;
A
#
# COMPACT_ATOMS: atom_id res chain seq x y z
N GLY A 1 -23.48 0.28 -11.91
CA GLY A 1 -24.18 0.13 -10.66
C GLY A 1 -23.58 1.03 -9.60
N GLU A 2 -24.42 1.64 -8.80
CA GLU A 2 -23.99 2.38 -7.62
C GLU A 2 -23.40 1.40 -6.61
N GLY A 3 -22.18 1.65 -6.14
CA GLY A 3 -21.49 0.83 -5.17
C GLY A 3 -20.13 1.42 -4.84
N PHE A 4 -19.52 0.96 -3.73
CA PHE A 4 -18.20 1.41 -3.32
C PHE A 4 -17.12 0.90 -4.25
N PHE A 5 -16.06 1.69 -4.41
CA PHE A 5 -14.80 1.29 -5.04
C PHE A 5 -13.74 1.13 -3.96
N ASP A 6 -13.30 -0.12 -3.72
CA ASP A 6 -12.24 -0.41 -2.76
C ASP A 6 -10.88 -0.33 -3.46
N ILE A 7 -9.95 0.39 -2.88
CA ILE A 7 -8.62 0.60 -3.48
C ILE A 7 -7.54 -0.35 -2.95
N HIS A 8 -7.89 -1.32 -2.07
CA HIS A 8 -6.89 -2.18 -1.42
C HIS A 8 -7.44 -3.55 -1.06
N LEU A 9 -7.33 -4.51 -1.95
CA LEU A 9 -7.66 -5.90 -1.65
C LEU A 9 -6.52 -6.85 -2.04
N HIS A 10 -6.47 -7.97 -1.33
CA HIS A 10 -5.56 -9.08 -1.62
C HIS A 10 -6.34 -10.36 -1.88
N THR A 11 -5.92 -11.08 -2.89
CA THR A 11 -6.40 -12.41 -3.24
C THR A 11 -5.28 -13.19 -3.92
N CYS A 12 -5.35 -14.49 -3.92
CA CYS A 12 -4.42 -15.34 -4.65
C CYS A 12 -5.10 -16.67 -5.05
N PHE A 13 -4.49 -17.37 -5.98
CA PHE A 13 -4.85 -18.76 -6.23
C PHE A 13 -4.48 -19.65 -5.04
N PRO A 14 -5.10 -20.83 -4.89
CA PRO A 14 -4.79 -21.75 -3.79
C PRO A 14 -3.29 -22.02 -3.67
N ARG A 15 -2.79 -21.95 -2.45
CA ARG A 15 -1.39 -22.25 -2.10
C ARG A 15 -1.24 -23.69 -1.61
N LEU A 16 0.01 -24.16 -1.50
CA LEU A 16 0.30 -25.44 -0.86
C LEU A 16 -0.24 -25.44 0.58
N PRO A 17 -0.75 -26.58 1.05
CA PRO A 17 -1.18 -26.73 2.45
C PRO A 17 -0.08 -26.29 3.41
N ASN A 18 -0.47 -25.65 4.50
CA ASN A 18 0.42 -25.10 5.54
C ASN A 18 1.31 -23.91 5.14
N ILE A 19 1.21 -23.40 3.91
CA ILE A 19 1.83 -22.12 3.52
C ILE A 19 0.82 -21.02 3.80
N THR A 20 0.80 -20.52 5.04
CA THR A 20 -0.16 -19.52 5.52
C THR A 20 0.49 -18.17 5.74
N ARG A 21 -0.34 -17.15 5.91
CA ARG A 21 0.05 -15.85 6.47
C ARG A 21 0.53 -16.04 7.92
N SER A 22 1.23 -15.04 8.47
CA SER A 22 1.75 -15.11 9.85
C SER A 22 0.69 -15.34 10.94
N ASN A 23 -0.58 -15.03 10.64
CA ASN A 23 -1.72 -15.26 11.53
C ASN A 23 -2.41 -16.63 11.31
N GLY A 24 -1.80 -17.53 10.53
CA GLY A 24 -2.35 -18.85 10.23
C GLY A 24 -3.48 -18.88 9.20
N THR A 25 -3.83 -17.74 8.58
CA THR A 25 -4.88 -17.65 7.56
C THR A 25 -4.33 -17.65 6.14
N TYR A 26 -5.23 -17.74 5.15
CA TYR A 26 -4.92 -17.56 3.73
C TYR A 26 -5.56 -16.25 3.23
N TYR A 27 -5.08 -15.72 2.12
CA TYR A 27 -5.89 -14.78 1.36
C TYR A 27 -7.09 -15.52 0.77
N PRO A 28 -8.24 -14.84 0.62
CA PRO A 28 -9.40 -15.46 -0.03
C PRO A 28 -9.06 -15.82 -1.48
N SER A 29 -9.65 -16.90 -2.00
CA SER A 29 -9.59 -17.16 -3.43
C SER A 29 -10.33 -16.04 -4.19
N PRO A 30 -10.09 -15.88 -5.50
CA PRO A 30 -10.80 -14.87 -6.29
C PRO A 30 -12.32 -15.00 -6.21
N GLU A 31 -12.84 -16.22 -6.21
CA GLU A 31 -14.28 -16.51 -6.11
C GLU A 31 -14.86 -16.08 -4.76
N VAL A 32 -14.15 -16.38 -3.67
CA VAL A 32 -14.53 -15.97 -2.31
C VAL A 32 -14.44 -14.43 -2.19
N LEU A 33 -13.41 -13.81 -2.75
CA LEU A 33 -13.28 -12.36 -2.77
C LEU A 33 -14.50 -11.69 -3.44
N ILE A 34 -14.93 -12.17 -4.61
CA ILE A 34 -16.11 -11.64 -5.28
C ILE A 34 -17.38 -11.80 -4.44
N GLN A 35 -17.54 -12.91 -3.74
CA GLN A 35 -18.66 -13.09 -2.80
C GLN A 35 -18.62 -12.09 -1.65
N MET A 36 -17.45 -11.87 -1.07
CA MET A 36 -17.25 -10.86 -0.01
C MET A 36 -17.56 -9.45 -0.51
N MET A 37 -17.09 -9.08 -1.70
CA MET A 37 -17.40 -7.79 -2.33
C MET A 37 -18.92 -7.61 -2.54
N ASN A 38 -19.61 -8.64 -3.02
CA ASN A 38 -21.06 -8.59 -3.20
C ASN A 38 -21.79 -8.38 -1.87
N SER A 39 -21.36 -9.08 -0.82
CA SER A 39 -21.95 -8.94 0.52
C SER A 39 -21.69 -7.56 1.15
N ALA A 40 -20.57 -6.93 0.80
CA ALA A 40 -20.17 -5.61 1.31
C ALA A 40 -20.66 -4.44 0.42
N GLY A 41 -21.33 -4.69 -0.71
CA GLY A 41 -21.76 -3.65 -1.65
C GLY A 41 -20.59 -2.99 -2.41
N ILE A 42 -19.47 -3.70 -2.55
CA ILE A 42 -18.29 -3.22 -3.30
C ILE A 42 -18.49 -3.54 -4.78
N ALA A 43 -18.62 -2.51 -5.60
CA ALA A 43 -18.82 -2.67 -7.05
C ALA A 43 -17.54 -3.04 -7.77
N LYS A 44 -16.44 -2.36 -7.46
CA LYS A 44 -15.10 -2.61 -8.03
C LYS A 44 -14.03 -2.54 -6.95
N ALA A 45 -12.90 -3.20 -7.19
CA ALA A 45 -11.77 -3.12 -6.28
C ALA A 45 -10.43 -3.20 -7.00
N VAL A 46 -9.42 -2.60 -6.39
CA VAL A 46 -8.02 -2.78 -6.76
C VAL A 46 -7.50 -4.05 -6.09
N VAL A 47 -6.86 -4.91 -6.86
CA VAL A 47 -6.10 -6.06 -6.36
C VAL A 47 -4.62 -5.72 -6.41
N LEU A 48 -3.99 -5.75 -5.25
CA LEU A 48 -2.59 -5.41 -5.08
C LEU A 48 -1.71 -6.66 -5.18
N SER A 49 -0.66 -6.58 -5.99
CA SER A 49 0.42 -7.57 -5.98
C SER A 49 1.29 -7.41 -4.74
N THR A 50 1.86 -8.50 -4.25
CA THR A 50 2.80 -8.53 -3.13
C THR A 50 4.08 -9.23 -3.57
N LEU A 51 5.11 -8.46 -3.88
CA LEU A 51 6.35 -8.98 -4.44
C LEU A 51 7.56 -8.29 -3.78
N SER A 52 8.02 -8.88 -2.68
CA SER A 52 9.17 -8.42 -1.89
C SER A 52 9.67 -9.57 -1.04
N PRO A 53 10.94 -9.60 -0.64
CA PRO A 53 11.45 -10.56 0.36
C PRO A 53 10.62 -10.60 1.64
N GLU A 54 10.02 -9.48 2.03
CA GLU A 54 9.19 -9.34 3.22
C GLU A 54 7.75 -9.85 3.07
N CYS A 55 7.34 -10.30 1.88
CA CYS A 55 6.01 -10.92 1.66
C CYS A 55 5.82 -12.22 2.46
N ARG A 56 6.89 -12.74 3.03
CA ARG A 56 6.88 -13.94 3.87
C ARG A 56 6.34 -15.15 3.11
N TYR A 57 5.13 -15.59 3.47
CA TYR A 57 4.51 -16.82 2.95
C TYR A 57 3.60 -16.55 1.74
N THR A 58 3.36 -15.29 1.40
CA THR A 58 2.35 -14.94 0.39
C THR A 58 2.91 -13.96 -0.63
N ILE A 59 3.65 -14.50 -1.58
CA ILE A 59 4.00 -13.75 -2.79
C ILE A 59 2.83 -13.88 -3.75
N VAL A 60 2.33 -12.74 -4.24
CA VAL A 60 1.35 -12.66 -5.33
C VAL A 60 1.99 -11.82 -6.43
N THR A 61 2.43 -12.48 -7.49
CA THR A 61 3.13 -11.80 -8.58
C THR A 61 2.19 -10.90 -9.40
N PRO A 62 2.72 -9.92 -10.12
CA PRO A 62 1.91 -9.15 -11.07
C PRO A 62 1.17 -10.03 -12.08
N GLU A 63 1.81 -11.07 -12.60
CA GLU A 63 1.20 -11.98 -13.56
C GLU A 63 0.01 -12.75 -12.97
N GLU A 64 0.13 -13.22 -11.72
CA GLU A 64 -0.98 -13.85 -11.01
C GLU A 64 -2.12 -12.84 -10.80
N THR A 65 -1.81 -11.64 -10.37
CA THR A 65 -2.79 -10.56 -10.18
C THR A 65 -3.52 -10.25 -11.49
N LEU A 66 -2.80 -10.18 -12.61
CA LEU A 66 -3.40 -9.94 -13.92
C LEU A 66 -4.32 -11.09 -14.34
N GLN A 67 -3.90 -12.34 -14.15
CA GLN A 67 -4.73 -13.52 -14.45
C GLN A 67 -6.03 -13.51 -13.66
N ILE A 68 -5.97 -13.14 -12.38
CA ILE A 68 -7.14 -13.02 -11.51
C ILE A 68 -8.05 -11.90 -12.00
N CYS A 69 -7.52 -10.71 -12.25
CA CYS A 69 -8.31 -9.57 -12.70
C CYS A 69 -8.97 -9.81 -14.05
N ASN A 70 -8.31 -10.52 -14.97
CA ASN A 70 -8.85 -10.87 -16.27
C ASN A 70 -10.05 -11.84 -16.19
N LYS A 71 -10.20 -12.59 -15.10
CA LYS A 71 -11.43 -13.38 -14.85
C LYS A 71 -12.63 -12.52 -14.48
N TYR A 72 -12.39 -11.33 -13.91
CA TYR A 72 -13.42 -10.43 -13.41
C TYR A 72 -13.15 -8.97 -13.86
N PRO A 73 -13.05 -8.70 -15.18
CA PRO A 73 -12.55 -7.43 -15.71
C PRO A 73 -13.43 -6.22 -15.35
N ASP A 74 -14.73 -6.45 -15.10
CA ASP A 74 -15.66 -5.40 -14.67
C ASP A 74 -15.62 -5.12 -13.17
N ARG A 75 -14.94 -5.97 -12.40
CA ARG A 75 -14.94 -5.95 -10.93
C ARG A 75 -13.54 -5.67 -10.33
N LEU A 76 -12.47 -6.15 -10.96
CA LEU A 76 -11.14 -6.10 -10.40
C LEU A 76 -10.18 -5.29 -11.28
N VAL A 77 -9.36 -4.47 -10.63
CA VAL A 77 -8.36 -3.60 -11.26
C VAL A 77 -6.97 -4.02 -10.77
N PRO A 78 -6.04 -4.45 -11.66
CA PRO A 78 -4.74 -4.92 -11.24
C PRO A 78 -3.77 -3.77 -10.92
N PHE A 79 -3.04 -3.89 -9.79
CA PHE A 79 -1.83 -3.13 -9.49
C PHE A 79 -0.64 -4.08 -9.53
N CYS A 80 0.44 -3.69 -10.22
CA CYS A 80 1.70 -4.44 -10.22
C CYS A 80 2.54 -4.05 -9.02
N ASN A 81 3.59 -4.83 -8.74
CA ASN A 81 4.55 -4.51 -7.69
C ASN A 81 5.94 -5.03 -8.04
N PHE A 82 6.95 -4.30 -7.61
CA PHE A 82 8.35 -4.71 -7.72
C PHE A 82 9.10 -4.33 -6.45
N ASP A 83 10.05 -5.13 -6.08
CA ASP A 83 11.01 -4.76 -5.05
C ASP A 83 12.15 -3.95 -5.69
N PRO A 84 12.61 -2.84 -5.10
CA PRO A 84 13.63 -1.98 -5.69
C PRO A 84 15.02 -2.63 -5.72
N ARG A 85 15.20 -3.76 -5.01
CA ARG A 85 16.42 -4.58 -5.04
C ARG A 85 16.46 -5.55 -6.24
N TYR A 86 15.35 -5.68 -6.96
CA TYR A 86 15.29 -6.54 -8.14
C TYR A 86 16.13 -5.99 -9.32
N LEU A 87 16.23 -6.77 -10.36
CA LEU A 87 17.10 -6.59 -11.53
C LEU A 87 18.58 -6.69 -11.15
N THR A 88 19.17 -5.67 -10.57
CA THR A 88 20.60 -5.64 -10.32
C THR A 88 20.97 -5.19 -8.91
N ASN A 89 19.99 -5.03 -8.01
CA ASN A 89 20.18 -4.45 -6.67
C ASN A 89 21.02 -3.15 -6.73
N SER A 90 20.66 -2.28 -7.65
CA SER A 90 21.41 -1.07 -7.97
C SER A 90 20.49 0.15 -8.05
N THR A 91 21.00 1.28 -7.58
CA THR A 91 20.34 2.59 -7.73
C THR A 91 20.24 3.06 -9.20
N LYS A 92 20.77 2.26 -10.13
CA LYS A 92 20.68 2.46 -11.59
C LYS A 92 19.87 1.37 -12.28
N ALA A 93 19.19 0.49 -11.51
CA ALA A 93 18.31 -0.52 -12.08
C ALA A 93 17.22 0.14 -12.93
N ASN A 94 17.01 -0.35 -14.14
CA ASN A 94 16.05 0.23 -15.09
C ASN A 94 14.73 -0.53 -15.04
N PHE A 95 13.78 -0.02 -14.25
CA PHE A 95 12.43 -0.56 -14.12
C PHE A 95 11.44 -0.02 -15.16
N LEU A 96 11.76 1.09 -15.82
CA LEU A 96 10.82 1.78 -16.70
C LEU A 96 10.28 0.89 -17.83
N PRO A 97 11.08 0.06 -18.52
CA PRO A 97 10.55 -0.86 -19.54
C PRO A 97 9.54 -1.85 -18.98
N LEU A 98 9.78 -2.38 -17.76
CA LEU A 98 8.84 -3.27 -17.07
C LEU A 98 7.56 -2.54 -16.71
N LEU A 99 7.65 -1.38 -16.06
CA LEU A 99 6.49 -0.57 -15.68
C LEU A 99 5.65 -0.19 -16.90
N THR A 100 6.29 0.15 -18.02
CA THR A 100 5.61 0.46 -19.28
C THR A 100 4.88 -0.77 -19.82
N ALA A 101 5.55 -1.92 -19.90
CA ALA A 101 4.94 -3.16 -20.37
C ALA A 101 3.74 -3.59 -19.50
N TYR A 102 3.86 -3.47 -18.17
CA TYR A 102 2.75 -3.79 -17.28
C TYR A 102 1.59 -2.79 -17.41
N LYS A 103 1.87 -1.50 -17.58
CA LYS A 103 0.84 -0.49 -17.86
C LYS A 103 0.08 -0.82 -19.15
N GLU A 104 0.80 -1.18 -20.22
CA GLU A 104 0.22 -1.61 -21.50
C GLU A 104 -0.61 -2.91 -21.36
N ALA A 105 -0.17 -3.84 -20.50
CA ALA A 105 -0.92 -5.05 -20.18
C ALA A 105 -2.21 -4.79 -19.37
N GLY A 106 -2.42 -3.57 -18.86
CA GLY A 106 -3.66 -3.19 -18.20
C GLY A 106 -3.54 -2.81 -16.72
N PHE A 107 -2.35 -2.87 -16.12
CA PHE A 107 -2.13 -2.42 -14.75
C PHE A 107 -2.38 -0.92 -14.62
N LYS A 108 -2.99 -0.52 -13.49
CA LYS A 108 -3.42 0.87 -13.23
C LYS A 108 -2.63 1.54 -12.10
N GLY A 109 -1.71 0.84 -11.46
CA GLY A 109 -0.88 1.36 -10.38
C GLY A 109 0.15 0.35 -9.90
N VAL A 110 0.90 0.74 -8.90
CA VAL A 110 1.93 -0.04 -8.22
C VAL A 110 1.54 -0.24 -6.75
N GLY A 111 1.65 -1.45 -6.24
CA GLY A 111 1.41 -1.76 -4.82
C GLY A 111 0.85 -3.17 -4.59
N GLU A 112 0.85 -3.61 -3.35
CA GLU A 112 1.28 -2.88 -2.15
C GLU A 112 2.81 -2.85 -2.06
N TYR A 113 3.38 -1.65 -2.00
CA TYR A 113 4.83 -1.46 -1.97
C TYR A 113 5.34 -1.61 -0.53
N ILE A 114 6.09 -2.68 -0.27
CA ILE A 114 6.40 -3.16 1.08
C ILE A 114 7.89 -3.46 1.38
N PRO A 115 8.88 -2.98 0.62
CA PRO A 115 10.28 -3.26 0.94
C PRO A 115 10.65 -2.71 2.33
N ASN A 116 11.24 -3.53 3.19
CA ASN A 116 11.62 -3.09 4.53
C ASN A 116 12.99 -2.42 4.56
N ILE A 117 13.10 -1.34 3.81
CA ILE A 117 14.23 -0.40 3.79
C ILE A 117 13.70 1.02 4.03
N TYR A 118 14.57 1.98 4.29
CA TYR A 118 14.14 3.36 4.50
C TYR A 118 13.40 3.92 3.26
N LEU A 119 12.33 4.67 3.51
CA LEU A 119 11.47 5.17 2.42
C LEU A 119 12.24 6.03 1.42
N ASP A 120 13.24 6.77 1.87
CA ASP A 120 14.12 7.59 1.03
C ASP A 120 15.48 6.91 0.72
N ASP A 121 15.55 5.58 0.86
CA ASP A 121 16.71 4.82 0.41
C ASP A 121 16.98 5.09 -1.08
N PRO A 122 18.24 5.19 -1.52
CA PRO A 122 18.57 5.43 -2.93
C PRO A 122 17.94 4.43 -3.90
N LEU A 123 17.71 3.17 -3.50
CA LEU A 123 17.00 2.18 -4.31
C LEU A 123 15.53 2.57 -4.50
N ASN A 124 14.85 2.99 -3.41
CA ASN A 124 13.48 3.48 -3.46
C ASN A 124 13.38 4.76 -4.31
N MET A 125 14.31 5.70 -4.13
CA MET A 125 14.31 6.95 -4.88
C MET A 125 14.47 6.71 -6.40
N ASN A 126 15.33 5.76 -6.79
CA ASN A 126 15.45 5.33 -8.18
C ASN A 126 14.15 4.72 -8.72
N PHE A 127 13.50 3.86 -7.93
CA PHE A 127 12.26 3.22 -8.33
C PHE A 127 11.10 4.24 -8.44
N PHE A 128 10.93 5.11 -7.45
CA PHE A 128 9.86 6.11 -7.46
C PHE A 128 9.95 7.08 -8.64
N GLY A 129 11.17 7.49 -9.03
CA GLY A 129 11.35 8.32 -10.22
C GLY A 129 10.83 7.65 -11.49
N GLN A 130 11.04 6.35 -11.62
CA GLN A 130 10.58 5.58 -12.78
C GLN A 130 9.07 5.29 -12.73
N VAL A 131 8.49 5.11 -11.54
CA VAL A 131 7.03 5.00 -11.35
C VAL A 131 6.35 6.33 -11.71
N GLU A 132 6.94 7.46 -11.30
CA GLU A 132 6.47 8.80 -11.70
C GLU A 132 6.50 8.97 -13.22
N GLU A 133 7.62 8.60 -13.87
CA GLU A 133 7.78 8.66 -15.32
C GLU A 133 6.77 7.77 -16.05
N ALA A 134 6.50 6.58 -15.55
CA ALA A 134 5.46 5.70 -16.05
C ALA A 134 4.03 6.25 -15.86
N GLY A 135 3.85 7.22 -14.96
CA GLY A 135 2.57 7.84 -14.66
C GLY A 135 1.59 6.88 -13.97
N LEU A 136 2.08 6.06 -13.06
CA LEU A 136 1.30 5.12 -12.25
C LEU A 136 1.23 5.62 -10.80
N PRO A 137 0.07 5.56 -10.11
CA PRO A 137 0.00 5.79 -8.67
C PRO A 137 0.67 4.64 -7.92
N LEU A 138 1.08 4.89 -6.67
CA LEU A 138 1.77 3.93 -5.83
C LEU A 138 1.15 3.85 -4.43
N THR A 139 0.65 2.66 -4.07
CA THR A 139 0.21 2.34 -2.70
C THR A 139 1.40 1.84 -1.90
N PHE A 140 1.72 2.49 -0.79
CA PHE A 140 2.85 2.11 0.06
C PHE A 140 2.43 1.81 1.49
N HIS A 141 3.15 0.87 2.11
CA HIS A 141 3.02 0.49 3.51
C HIS A 141 4.20 1.02 4.30
N LEU A 142 3.96 1.67 5.45
CA LEU A 142 5.01 2.07 6.37
C LEU A 142 5.19 1.07 7.51
N ALA A 143 6.45 0.84 7.86
CA ALA A 143 6.89 0.02 8.97
C ALA A 143 7.59 0.87 10.06
N PRO A 144 7.53 0.45 11.33
CA PRO A 144 8.11 1.24 12.42
C PRO A 144 9.64 1.14 12.50
N GLN A 145 10.23 0.12 11.88
CA GLN A 145 11.68 -0.16 11.92
C GLN A 145 12.09 -1.13 10.82
N THR A 146 13.39 -1.22 10.57
CA THR A 146 14.00 -2.27 9.75
C THR A 146 14.04 -3.60 10.49
N GLY A 147 13.82 -4.69 9.74
CA GLY A 147 13.82 -6.06 10.29
C GLY A 147 12.54 -6.43 11.05
N GLY A 148 12.04 -7.63 10.80
CA GLY A 148 10.87 -8.20 11.46
C GLY A 148 9.50 -7.65 11.01
N TYR A 149 9.49 -6.67 10.11
CA TYR A 149 8.30 -6.05 9.53
C TYR A 149 8.35 -6.09 8.01
N TYR A 150 7.23 -5.81 7.36
CA TYR A 150 7.15 -5.42 5.96
C TYR A 150 6.72 -3.96 5.86
N GLY A 151 7.07 -3.31 4.77
CA GLY A 151 6.81 -1.88 4.55
C GLY A 151 8.05 -1.00 4.69
N CYS A 152 8.02 0.14 4.01
CA CYS A 152 9.09 1.12 4.03
C CYS A 152 9.22 1.78 5.41
N VAL A 153 10.43 2.05 5.83
CA VAL A 153 10.68 2.61 7.17
C VAL A 153 10.75 4.13 7.10
N ASP A 154 10.02 4.78 8.00
CA ASP A 154 10.14 6.21 8.26
C ASP A 154 10.27 6.46 9.77
N ASP A 155 10.91 7.57 10.14
CA ASP A 155 11.00 8.02 11.51
C ASP A 155 9.70 8.71 11.97
N PRO A 156 9.46 8.84 13.30
CA PRO A 156 8.35 9.63 13.81
C PRO A 156 8.33 11.05 13.22
N GLY A 157 7.15 11.53 12.84
CA GLY A 157 6.98 12.80 12.13
C GLY A 157 7.14 12.70 10.61
N LEU A 158 7.34 11.51 10.07
CA LEU A 158 7.35 11.20 8.63
C LEU A 158 8.29 12.10 7.79
N PRO A 159 9.55 12.34 8.23
CA PRO A 159 10.45 13.24 7.51
C PRO A 159 10.86 12.70 6.13
N ARG A 160 10.97 11.36 6.00
CA ARG A 160 11.33 10.73 4.73
C ARG A 160 10.18 10.76 3.74
N LEU A 161 8.94 10.57 4.23
CA LEU A 161 7.75 10.73 3.39
C LEU A 161 7.67 12.15 2.83
N GLU A 162 7.90 13.17 3.66
CA GLU A 162 7.91 14.54 3.18
C GLU A 162 8.99 14.78 2.12
N LYS A 163 10.19 14.24 2.31
CA LYS A 163 11.29 14.31 1.32
C LYS A 163 10.88 13.66 -0.01
N VAL A 164 10.28 12.46 0.04
CA VAL A 164 9.82 11.72 -1.14
C VAL A 164 8.73 12.47 -1.88
N LEU A 165 7.73 13.00 -1.17
CA LEU A 165 6.64 13.79 -1.76
C LEU A 165 7.16 15.03 -2.51
N LYS A 166 8.16 15.70 -1.94
CA LYS A 166 8.83 16.84 -2.59
C LYS A 166 9.61 16.44 -3.84
N SER A 167 10.28 15.27 -3.78
CA SER A 167 11.14 14.81 -4.87
C SER A 167 10.34 14.33 -6.08
N PHE A 168 9.13 13.82 -5.86
CA PHE A 168 8.27 13.24 -6.90
C PHE A 168 6.87 13.87 -6.88
N PRO A 169 6.73 15.15 -7.28
CA PRO A 169 5.48 15.89 -7.16
C PRO A 169 4.37 15.43 -8.11
N LYS A 170 4.71 14.64 -9.12
CA LYS A 170 3.74 14.07 -10.09
C LYS A 170 3.35 12.63 -9.75
N LEU A 171 4.08 11.95 -8.86
CA LEU A 171 3.74 10.61 -8.41
C LEU A 171 2.65 10.69 -7.34
N ILE A 172 1.50 10.09 -7.61
CA ILE A 172 0.42 9.96 -6.63
C ILE A 172 0.78 8.84 -5.66
N PHE A 173 0.90 9.18 -4.38
CA PHE A 173 1.14 8.27 -3.28
C PHE A 173 -0.14 7.97 -2.50
N LEU A 174 -0.43 6.69 -2.28
CA LEU A 174 -1.55 6.21 -1.48
C LEU A 174 -0.99 5.63 -0.17
N GLY A 175 -1.12 6.39 0.92
CA GLY A 175 -0.52 6.06 2.21
C GLY A 175 -1.37 5.07 2.99
N HIS A 176 -0.73 3.99 3.45
CA HIS A 176 -1.36 2.89 4.16
C HIS A 176 -0.50 2.41 5.33
N SER A 177 -1.08 1.76 6.28
CA SER A 177 -0.54 1.03 7.42
C SER A 177 -0.85 1.63 8.79
N GLN A 178 -0.60 0.85 9.85
CA GLN A 178 -0.72 1.35 11.22
C GLN A 178 0.29 2.47 11.53
N VAL A 179 1.48 2.43 10.94
CA VAL A 179 2.50 3.48 11.13
C VAL A 179 2.02 4.79 10.51
N PHE A 180 1.54 4.75 9.26
CA PHE A 180 0.98 5.92 8.59
C PHE A 180 -0.20 6.50 9.37
N TRP A 181 -1.22 5.68 9.61
CA TRP A 181 -2.47 6.14 10.23
C TRP A 181 -2.35 6.45 11.72
N SER A 182 -1.33 5.95 12.43
CA SER A 182 -1.09 6.37 13.81
C SER A 182 -0.78 7.86 13.92
N GLU A 183 -0.14 8.42 12.91
CA GLU A 183 0.23 9.85 12.83
C GLU A 183 -0.86 10.75 12.23
N ILE A 184 -2.12 10.28 12.14
CA ILE A 184 -3.28 11.17 11.94
C ILE A 184 -3.47 12.13 13.13
N GLY A 185 -3.06 11.71 14.33
CA GLY A 185 -2.96 12.51 15.54
C GLY A 185 -1.54 12.60 16.06
N ILE A 186 -1.30 13.48 17.01
CA ILE A 186 -0.03 13.56 17.71
C ILE A 186 0.15 12.33 18.58
N LEU A 187 1.24 11.60 18.39
CA LEU A 187 1.59 10.43 19.19
C LEU A 187 2.03 10.87 20.60
N LYS A 188 1.61 10.14 21.62
CA LYS A 188 2.06 10.32 23.01
C LYS A 188 3.49 9.78 23.19
N ASN A 189 3.79 8.69 22.49
CA ASN A 189 5.14 8.13 22.40
C ASN A 189 5.33 7.43 21.05
N PRO A 190 6.58 7.26 20.59
CA PRO A 190 6.88 6.63 19.29
C PRO A 190 6.41 5.17 19.15
N ASP A 191 6.28 4.44 20.26
CA ASP A 191 5.88 3.03 20.21
C ASP A 191 4.40 2.82 19.84
N GLU A 192 3.57 3.86 19.94
CA GLU A 192 2.19 3.81 19.47
C GLU A 192 2.08 3.49 17.97
N ARG A 193 3.13 3.76 17.19
CA ARG A 193 3.22 3.41 15.75
C ARG A 193 3.27 1.91 15.48
N LYS A 194 3.62 1.09 16.47
CA LYS A 194 3.69 -0.36 16.35
C LYS A 194 2.33 -1.04 16.39
N GLY A 195 1.28 -0.30 16.69
CA GLY A 195 -0.09 -0.80 16.83
C GLY A 195 -1.14 0.22 16.42
N TYR A 196 -2.31 0.09 17.02
CA TYR A 196 -3.42 1.01 16.80
C TYR A 196 -3.59 1.92 18.02
N PRO A 197 -3.29 3.23 17.92
CA PRO A 197 -3.48 4.16 19.02
C PRO A 197 -4.92 4.16 19.51
N ARG A 198 -5.12 4.30 20.83
CA ARG A 198 -6.44 4.29 21.47
C ARG A 198 -6.83 5.67 21.95
N GLY A 199 -8.15 5.92 22.03
CA GLY A 199 -8.72 7.19 22.53
C GLY A 199 -8.74 8.29 21.45
N PRO A 200 -9.25 9.48 21.82
CA PRO A 200 -9.48 10.56 20.88
C PRO A 200 -8.18 11.11 20.30
N ILE A 201 -8.27 11.65 19.10
CA ILE A 201 -7.12 12.20 18.36
C ILE A 201 -6.64 13.51 18.99
N GLY A 202 -7.53 14.31 19.50
CA GLY A 202 -7.25 15.54 20.23
C GLY A 202 -6.64 16.67 19.39
N ARG A 203 -5.52 16.39 18.69
CA ARG A 203 -4.85 17.33 17.79
C ARG A 203 -4.40 16.63 16.53
N GLU A 204 -4.50 17.36 15.41
CA GLU A 204 -4.01 16.92 14.11
C GLU A 204 -2.54 16.53 14.16
N GLY A 205 -2.22 15.39 13.55
CA GLY A 205 -0.87 14.88 13.42
C GLY A 205 -0.25 15.13 12.07
N ARG A 206 0.88 14.50 11.86
CA ARG A 206 1.71 14.73 10.69
C ARG A 206 1.07 14.31 9.36
N VAL A 207 0.28 13.24 9.38
CA VAL A 207 -0.44 12.77 8.17
C VAL A 207 -1.38 13.85 7.64
N VAL A 208 -2.17 14.48 8.51
CA VAL A 208 -3.11 15.55 8.11
C VAL A 208 -2.36 16.75 7.53
N GLU A 209 -1.27 17.16 8.20
CA GLU A 209 -0.42 18.26 7.73
C GLU A 209 0.16 17.98 6.34
N LEU A 210 0.70 16.77 6.13
CA LEU A 210 1.29 16.37 4.86
C LEU A 210 0.25 16.28 3.74
N MET A 211 -0.93 15.71 4.02
CA MET A 211 -2.01 15.62 3.02
C MET A 211 -2.54 17.00 2.59
N ARG A 212 -2.58 17.97 3.51
CA ARG A 212 -2.93 19.36 3.14
C ARG A 212 -1.85 20.07 2.33
N LYS A 213 -0.59 19.75 2.61
CA LYS A 213 0.57 20.40 2.00
C LYS A 213 0.93 19.83 0.63
N TYR A 214 0.73 18.53 0.45
CA TYR A 214 1.17 17.79 -0.72
C TYR A 214 -0.03 17.16 -1.45
N PRO A 215 -0.48 17.74 -2.58
CA PRO A 215 -1.64 17.25 -3.32
C PRO A 215 -1.44 15.86 -3.93
N ASN A 216 -0.20 15.37 -3.95
CA ASN A 216 0.18 14.05 -4.43
C ASN A 216 0.15 12.97 -3.33
N LEU A 217 -0.25 13.29 -2.10
CA LEU A 217 -0.48 12.33 -1.02
C LEU A 217 -1.97 12.13 -0.76
N HIS A 218 -2.43 10.91 -0.84
CA HIS A 218 -3.79 10.49 -0.48
C HIS A 218 -3.74 9.38 0.58
N GLY A 219 -4.80 9.26 1.37
CA GLY A 219 -4.93 8.21 2.38
C GLY A 219 -5.69 7.00 1.85
N ASP A 220 -5.15 5.82 2.09
CA ASP A 220 -5.81 4.54 1.89
C ASP A 220 -6.35 4.05 3.23
N LEU A 221 -7.67 4.09 3.39
CA LEU A 221 -8.40 3.77 4.64
C LEU A 221 -8.64 2.27 4.85
N SER A 222 -8.01 1.43 4.08
CA SER A 222 -8.17 -0.02 4.18
C SER A 222 -7.69 -0.60 5.51
N ALA A 223 -8.12 -1.83 5.79
CA ALA A 223 -7.78 -2.62 6.97
C ALA A 223 -8.13 -1.96 8.31
N GLY A 224 -7.71 -2.60 9.40
CA GLY A 224 -7.94 -2.11 10.76
C GLY A 224 -7.26 -0.77 11.06
N SER A 225 -6.18 -0.44 10.36
CA SER A 225 -5.45 0.81 10.57
C SER A 225 -6.24 2.04 10.10
N GLY A 226 -6.79 1.99 8.89
CA GLY A 226 -7.64 3.06 8.37
C GLY A 226 -8.95 3.17 9.15
N PHE A 227 -9.59 2.02 9.45
CA PHE A 227 -10.79 2.00 10.28
C PHE A 227 -10.54 2.62 11.67
N ASN A 228 -9.44 2.25 12.35
CA ASN A 228 -9.07 2.82 13.63
C ASN A 228 -8.86 4.35 13.53
N ALA A 229 -8.21 4.82 12.46
CA ALA A 229 -7.93 6.24 12.28
C ALA A 229 -9.18 7.11 12.30
N ILE A 230 -10.25 6.67 11.63
CA ILE A 230 -11.49 7.44 11.52
C ILE A 230 -12.50 7.13 12.62
N SER A 231 -12.53 5.88 13.14
CA SER A 231 -13.57 5.45 14.08
C SER A 231 -13.24 5.71 15.54
N ARG A 232 -11.95 5.81 15.93
CA ARG A 232 -11.56 6.06 17.31
C ARG A 232 -11.92 7.47 17.81
N ASP A 233 -12.11 8.40 16.89
CA ASP A 233 -12.57 9.77 17.12
C ASP A 233 -13.41 10.21 15.91
N PRO A 234 -14.72 9.85 15.88
CA PRO A 234 -15.55 10.11 14.71
C PRO A 234 -15.70 11.60 14.39
N GLU A 235 -15.73 12.47 15.41
CA GLU A 235 -15.80 13.92 15.19
C GLU A 235 -14.58 14.44 14.40
N PHE A 236 -13.41 13.93 14.73
CA PHE A 236 -12.19 14.26 14.02
C PHE A 236 -12.10 13.55 12.65
N GLY A 237 -12.45 12.27 12.61
CA GLY A 237 -12.32 11.42 11.42
C GLY A 237 -13.20 11.85 10.23
N TYR A 238 -14.28 12.59 10.48
CA TYR A 238 -15.18 13.12 9.44
C TYR A 238 -14.86 14.54 8.98
N ARG A 239 -13.80 15.16 9.49
CA ARG A 239 -13.33 16.49 9.08
C ARG A 239 -12.28 16.40 7.98
#